data_885a10be1ec40bdd0da25ee25c940549
#
_entry.id   885a10be1ec40bdd0da25ee25c940549
#
_cell.length_a   1.000
_cell.length_b   1.000
_cell.length_c   1.000
_cell.angle_alpha   90.00
_cell.angle_beta   90.00
_cell.angle_gamma   90.00
#
_symmetry.space_group_name_H-M   'P 1'
#
loop_
_entity.id
_entity.type
_entity.pdbx_description
1 polymer ?
#
loop_
_entity_poly.entity_id
_entity_poly.type
_entity_poly.pdbx_seq_one_letter_code
_entity_poly.pdbx_strand_id
1 'polypeptide(L)'
;MREIVAGNDPLTDIDEGITELGLGKNMVEALRCWIEAFQIASRVDGAWLLTPIGEQIFHPETGLDPFFEDVTSSWVLHWLISTNSVSPFFAWECLFNRWPALDFSASQVIEAFEQEANRGQRPNSAVTLRQHWEVFLHSYRPPLTNKGEDHLDSAMSVLRLIQPFGERPNAVGKWESRYSFDPSPRRAIPNQLFAFFIHDWWNTHYPDERTTPLRELISGQHSPGRILKMHETEILQRVTELASRQPKIFQIIESMNLRQLQRPEKKDGFSELKAAYLTPSFV
;
A
#
# COMPACT_ATOMS: atom_id res chain seq x y z
N MET A 1 -6.21 7.11 17.06
CA MET A 1 -4.91 6.75 17.66
C MET A 1 -4.77 7.25 19.10
N ARG A 2 -5.08 8.49 19.41
CA ARG A 2 -4.98 9.02 20.78
C ARG A 2 -5.73 8.16 21.80
N GLU A 3 -6.99 7.78 21.52
CA GLU A 3 -7.81 6.97 22.41
C GLU A 3 -7.22 5.58 22.63
N ILE A 4 -6.73 4.93 21.57
CA ILE A 4 -6.07 3.62 21.68
C ILE A 4 -4.84 3.68 22.61
N VAL A 5 -3.99 4.71 22.42
CA VAL A 5 -2.77 4.90 23.24
C VAL A 5 -3.12 5.26 24.69
N ALA A 6 -4.19 6.01 24.92
CA ALA A 6 -4.68 6.34 26.25
C ALA A 6 -5.32 5.17 27.01
N GLY A 7 -5.48 4.01 26.35
CA GLY A 7 -6.16 2.84 26.90
C GLY A 7 -7.69 2.95 26.85
N ASN A 8 -8.22 4.02 26.27
CA ASN A 8 -9.62 4.13 25.88
C ASN A 8 -9.75 3.42 24.53
N ASP A 9 -10.55 2.39 24.45
CA ASP A 9 -10.66 1.58 23.24
C ASP A 9 -12.06 1.71 22.61
N PRO A 10 -12.37 2.87 22.00
CA PRO A 10 -13.67 3.12 21.39
C PRO A 10 -13.94 2.23 20.16
N LEU A 11 -12.93 1.48 19.74
CA LEU A 11 -13.06 0.54 18.63
C LEU A 11 -13.44 -0.87 19.07
N THR A 12 -13.39 -1.21 20.36
CA THR A 12 -13.79 -2.55 20.85
C THR A 12 -15.30 -2.70 20.88
N ASP A 13 -16.03 -1.71 21.38
CA ASP A 13 -17.49 -1.67 21.36
C ASP A 13 -17.98 -0.67 20.28
N ILE A 14 -19.03 -1.05 19.53
CA ILE A 14 -19.58 -0.19 18.46
C ILE A 14 -20.33 1.00 19.05
N ASP A 15 -21.10 0.80 20.10
CA ASP A 15 -21.92 1.85 20.72
C ASP A 15 -21.01 2.88 21.41
N GLU A 16 -19.94 2.43 22.05
CA GLU A 16 -18.90 3.29 22.59
C GLU A 16 -18.20 4.06 21.46
N GLY A 17 -17.83 3.38 20.37
CA GLY A 17 -17.24 4.03 19.17
C GLY A 17 -18.15 5.08 18.55
N ILE A 18 -19.45 4.86 18.52
CA ILE A 18 -20.43 5.86 18.06
C ILE A 18 -20.40 7.10 18.94
N THR A 19 -20.37 6.90 20.25
CA THR A 19 -20.43 7.98 21.25
C THR A 19 -19.14 8.80 21.29
N GLU A 20 -18.00 8.11 21.40
CA GLU A 20 -16.69 8.75 21.59
C GLU A 20 -16.14 9.38 20.31
N LEU A 21 -16.37 8.73 19.15
CA LEU A 21 -15.89 9.24 17.88
C LEU A 21 -16.90 10.13 17.11
N GLY A 22 -18.15 10.14 17.54
CA GLY A 22 -19.21 10.87 16.83
C GLY A 22 -19.54 10.30 15.46
N LEU A 23 -19.26 9.00 15.22
CA LEU A 23 -19.42 8.33 13.93
C LEU A 23 -20.65 7.43 13.93
N GLY A 24 -21.29 7.25 12.78
CA GLY A 24 -22.35 6.25 12.65
C GLY A 24 -21.80 4.79 12.71
N LYS A 25 -22.63 3.82 13.06
CA LYS A 25 -22.27 2.39 13.19
C LYS A 25 -21.42 1.89 12.02
N ASN A 26 -21.89 2.09 10.79
CA ASN A 26 -21.20 1.61 9.59
C ASN A 26 -19.81 2.27 9.41
N MET A 27 -19.66 3.52 9.89
CA MET A 27 -18.39 4.23 9.83
C MET A 27 -17.41 3.69 10.87
N VAL A 28 -17.86 3.32 12.06
CA VAL A 28 -17.02 2.65 13.09
C VAL A 28 -16.55 1.29 12.58
N GLU A 29 -17.43 0.50 11.96
CA GLU A 29 -17.09 -0.79 11.36
C GLU A 29 -16.08 -0.60 10.19
N ALA A 30 -16.30 0.37 9.34
CA ALA A 30 -15.37 0.70 8.26
C ALA A 30 -14.01 1.15 8.80
N LEU A 31 -13.97 1.99 9.83
CA LEU A 31 -12.73 2.44 10.47
C LEU A 31 -11.90 1.26 11.01
N ARG A 32 -12.55 0.31 11.69
CA ARG A 32 -11.90 -0.93 12.14
C ARG A 32 -11.27 -1.69 10.98
N CYS A 33 -12.06 -1.89 9.92
CA CYS A 33 -11.61 -2.60 8.73
C CYS A 33 -10.38 -1.92 8.08
N TRP A 34 -10.40 -0.60 7.95
CA TRP A 34 -9.31 0.15 7.36
C TRP A 34 -8.05 0.18 8.23
N ILE A 35 -8.20 0.32 9.56
CA ILE A 35 -7.07 0.30 10.50
C ILE A 35 -6.33 -1.04 10.43
N GLU A 36 -7.05 -2.15 10.39
CA GLU A 36 -6.47 -3.49 10.22
C GLU A 36 -5.85 -3.67 8.81
N ALA A 37 -6.54 -3.23 7.77
CA ALA A 37 -6.04 -3.33 6.40
C ALA A 37 -4.72 -2.58 6.21
N PHE A 38 -4.62 -1.38 6.77
CA PHE A 38 -3.40 -0.58 6.79
C PHE A 38 -2.38 -1.03 7.83
N GLN A 39 -2.66 -2.10 8.59
CA GLN A 39 -1.77 -2.63 9.63
C GLN A 39 -1.32 -1.57 10.65
N ILE A 40 -2.13 -0.54 10.91
CA ILE A 40 -1.82 0.54 11.86
C ILE A 40 -2.04 0.08 13.29
N ALA A 41 -3.13 -0.62 13.54
CA ALA A 41 -3.43 -1.26 14.81
C ALA A 41 -4.04 -2.64 14.57
N SER A 42 -3.93 -3.50 15.55
CA SER A 42 -4.47 -4.86 15.54
C SER A 42 -5.10 -5.21 16.88
N ARG A 43 -6.00 -6.19 16.88
CA ARG A 43 -6.59 -6.72 18.12
C ARG A 43 -5.66 -7.74 18.76
N VAL A 44 -5.30 -7.47 20.01
CA VAL A 44 -4.50 -8.37 20.86
C VAL A 44 -5.27 -8.56 22.17
N ASP A 45 -5.62 -9.79 22.50
CA ASP A 45 -6.38 -10.15 23.70
C ASP A 45 -7.69 -9.35 23.85
N GLY A 46 -8.32 -8.99 22.74
CA GLY A 46 -9.59 -8.28 22.71
C GLY A 46 -9.47 -6.75 22.62
N ALA A 47 -8.33 -6.18 22.93
CA ALA A 47 -8.07 -4.74 22.86
C ALA A 47 -7.36 -4.34 21.54
N TRP A 48 -7.57 -3.12 21.09
CA TRP A 48 -6.82 -2.54 19.96
C TRP A 48 -5.49 -1.97 20.45
N LEU A 49 -4.41 -2.39 19.82
CA LEU A 49 -3.07 -1.88 20.08
C LEU A 49 -2.43 -1.42 18.78
N LEU A 50 -1.66 -0.34 18.83
CA LEU A 50 -0.85 0.08 17.68
C LEU A 50 0.15 -1.02 17.33
N THR A 51 0.33 -1.26 16.06
CA THR A 51 1.41 -2.11 15.56
C THR A 51 2.75 -1.35 15.66
N PRO A 52 3.90 -2.01 15.53
CA PRO A 52 5.19 -1.31 15.51
C PRO A 52 5.26 -0.19 14.46
N ILE A 53 4.68 -0.38 13.27
CA ILE A 53 4.63 0.66 12.24
C ILE A 53 3.62 1.76 12.60
N GLY A 54 2.48 1.39 13.19
CA GLY A 54 1.51 2.35 13.70
C GLY A 54 2.10 3.25 14.78
N GLU A 55 2.89 2.70 15.70
CA GLU A 55 3.64 3.45 16.71
C GLU A 55 4.63 4.43 16.09
N GLN A 56 5.41 3.98 15.09
CA GLN A 56 6.41 4.82 14.44
C GLN A 56 5.78 6.02 13.73
N ILE A 57 4.63 5.86 13.12
CA ILE A 57 4.04 6.92 12.28
C ILE A 57 2.99 7.72 13.04
N PHE A 58 2.07 7.06 13.74
CA PHE A 58 0.82 7.66 14.19
C PHE A 58 0.70 7.80 15.72
N HIS A 59 1.76 7.48 16.49
CA HIS A 59 1.73 7.74 17.92
C HIS A 59 1.51 9.24 18.18
N PRO A 60 0.57 9.64 19.06
CA PRO A 60 0.15 11.04 19.22
C PRO A 60 1.27 12.01 19.58
N GLU A 61 2.27 11.56 20.34
CA GLU A 61 3.35 12.40 20.86
C GLU A 61 4.69 12.18 20.14
N THR A 62 4.96 10.94 19.73
CA THR A 62 6.29 10.53 19.23
C THR A 62 6.28 10.07 17.77
N GLY A 63 5.11 9.96 17.17
CA GLY A 63 4.94 9.53 15.79
C GLY A 63 5.53 10.53 14.79
N LEU A 64 5.95 10.01 13.64
CA LEU A 64 6.54 10.80 12.56
C LEU A 64 5.51 11.71 11.87
N ASP A 65 4.25 11.28 11.83
CA ASP A 65 3.13 12.02 11.20
C ASP A 65 1.79 11.71 11.91
N PRO A 66 1.61 12.18 13.15
CA PRO A 66 0.42 11.88 13.95
C PRO A 66 -0.90 12.39 13.33
N PHE A 67 -0.83 13.36 12.44
CA PHE A 67 -1.97 14.05 11.83
C PHE A 67 -2.16 13.72 10.35
N PHE A 68 -1.34 12.85 9.79
CA PHE A 68 -1.42 12.43 8.39
C PHE A 68 -1.27 13.61 7.40
N GLU A 69 -0.24 14.42 7.59
CA GLU A 69 0.03 15.61 6.76
C GLU A 69 1.10 15.38 5.69
N ASP A 70 1.91 14.32 5.83
CA ASP A 70 3.01 14.00 4.91
C ASP A 70 2.60 12.95 3.88
N VAL A 71 2.89 13.20 2.61
CA VAL A 71 2.64 12.25 1.51
C VAL A 71 3.38 10.93 1.67
N THR A 72 4.48 10.91 2.43
CA THR A 72 5.21 9.70 2.83
C THR A 72 4.28 8.72 3.54
N SER A 73 3.42 9.21 4.44
CA SER A 73 2.40 8.39 5.12
C SER A 73 1.43 7.74 4.14
N SER A 74 0.99 8.47 3.11
CA SER A 74 0.13 7.90 2.06
C SER A 74 0.83 6.76 1.30
N TRP A 75 2.12 6.89 0.97
CA TRP A 75 2.91 5.82 0.37
C TRP A 75 3.07 4.61 1.30
N VAL A 76 3.28 4.85 2.60
CA VAL A 76 3.35 3.75 3.58
C VAL A 76 2.00 3.04 3.71
N LEU A 77 0.89 3.77 3.79
CA LEU A 77 -0.44 3.13 3.83
C LEU A 77 -0.72 2.32 2.56
N HIS A 78 -0.38 2.86 1.38
CA HIS A 78 -0.47 2.10 0.13
C HIS A 78 0.34 0.81 0.16
N TRP A 79 1.58 0.89 0.66
CA TRP A 79 2.45 -0.27 0.83
C TRP A 79 1.82 -1.31 1.75
N LEU A 80 1.44 -0.90 2.95
CA LEU A 80 0.92 -1.80 3.98
C LEU A 80 -0.36 -2.54 3.56
N ILE A 81 -1.32 -1.84 2.97
CA ILE A 81 -2.56 -2.49 2.49
C ILE A 81 -2.30 -3.45 1.32
N SER A 82 -1.33 -3.13 0.46
CA SER A 82 -1.02 -3.93 -0.73
C SER A 82 -0.13 -5.14 -0.44
N THR A 83 0.56 -5.15 0.71
CA THR A 83 1.45 -6.24 1.15
C THR A 83 0.89 -7.04 2.32
N ASN A 84 -0.29 -6.68 2.83
CA ASN A 84 -0.94 -7.40 3.93
C ASN A 84 -1.28 -8.84 3.54
N SER A 85 -0.43 -9.79 3.92
CA SER A 85 -0.59 -11.21 3.62
C SER A 85 -1.45 -11.96 4.67
N VAL A 86 -1.65 -11.36 5.85
CA VAL A 86 -2.45 -11.97 6.94
C VAL A 86 -3.94 -11.79 6.66
N SER A 87 -4.34 -10.58 6.28
CA SER A 87 -5.72 -10.25 5.92
C SER A 87 -5.74 -9.42 4.63
N PRO A 88 -5.48 -10.06 3.47
CA PRO A 88 -5.32 -9.34 2.22
C PRO A 88 -6.62 -8.67 1.80
N PHE A 89 -6.55 -7.40 1.47
CA PHE A 89 -7.64 -6.67 0.85
C PHE A 89 -7.78 -7.12 -0.61
N PHE A 90 -8.86 -7.80 -0.91
CA PHE A 90 -9.08 -8.57 -2.13
C PHE A 90 -8.72 -7.79 -3.41
N ALA A 91 -9.24 -6.56 -3.56
CA ALA A 91 -8.98 -5.75 -4.76
C ALA A 91 -7.50 -5.34 -4.88
N TRP A 92 -6.83 -5.02 -3.76
CA TRP A 92 -5.40 -4.67 -3.74
C TRP A 92 -4.53 -5.85 -4.11
N GLU A 93 -4.82 -7.02 -3.54
CA GLU A 93 -4.12 -8.26 -3.89
C GLU A 93 -4.28 -8.58 -5.38
N CYS A 94 -5.48 -8.46 -5.93
CA CYS A 94 -5.72 -8.74 -7.35
C CYS A 94 -5.02 -7.73 -8.27
N LEU A 95 -5.15 -6.42 -7.99
CA LEU A 95 -4.72 -5.38 -8.94
C LEU A 95 -3.24 -5.00 -8.82
N PHE A 96 -2.67 -5.03 -7.61
CA PHE A 96 -1.24 -4.74 -7.47
C PHE A 96 -0.37 -5.98 -7.65
N ASN A 97 -0.80 -7.17 -7.19
CA ASN A 97 0.03 -8.36 -7.23
C ASN A 97 -0.23 -9.28 -8.42
N ARG A 98 -1.45 -9.36 -8.95
CA ARG A 98 -1.82 -10.36 -9.96
C ARG A 98 -2.18 -9.78 -11.31
N TRP A 99 -2.62 -8.52 -11.36
CA TRP A 99 -3.01 -7.89 -12.62
C TRP A 99 -1.80 -7.66 -13.53
N PRO A 100 -1.82 -8.23 -14.77
CA PRO A 100 -0.62 -8.25 -15.61
C PRO A 100 -0.45 -7.00 -16.49
N ALA A 101 -1.53 -6.23 -16.69
CA ALA A 101 -1.53 -5.09 -17.60
C ALA A 101 -1.38 -3.74 -16.86
N LEU A 102 -1.00 -2.71 -17.59
CA LEU A 102 -0.96 -1.35 -17.05
C LEU A 102 -2.34 -0.68 -17.05
N ASP A 103 -3.23 -1.08 -17.98
CA ASP A 103 -4.56 -0.51 -18.10
C ASP A 103 -5.66 -1.51 -17.81
N PHE A 104 -6.81 -1.01 -17.44
CA PHE A 104 -7.97 -1.80 -17.04
C PHE A 104 -9.28 -1.00 -17.16
N SER A 105 -10.38 -1.74 -17.25
CA SER A 105 -11.74 -1.19 -17.16
C SER A 105 -12.55 -1.98 -16.13
N ALA A 106 -13.70 -1.43 -15.72
CA ALA A 106 -14.54 -2.07 -14.72
C ALA A 106 -14.93 -3.51 -15.10
N SER A 107 -15.31 -3.74 -16.35
CA SER A 107 -15.72 -5.08 -16.81
C SER A 107 -14.58 -6.09 -16.74
N GLN A 108 -13.38 -5.71 -17.17
CA GLN A 108 -12.19 -6.56 -17.11
C GLN A 108 -11.78 -6.90 -15.68
N VAL A 109 -11.81 -5.90 -14.78
CA VAL A 109 -11.45 -6.10 -13.38
C VAL A 109 -12.44 -7.01 -12.68
N ILE A 110 -13.76 -6.81 -12.90
CA ILE A 110 -14.79 -7.65 -12.28
C ILE A 110 -14.67 -9.09 -12.77
N GLU A 111 -14.43 -9.31 -14.06
CA GLU A 111 -14.18 -10.65 -14.61
C GLU A 111 -12.95 -11.32 -13.96
N ALA A 112 -11.85 -10.58 -13.79
CA ALA A 112 -10.66 -11.08 -13.08
C ALA A 112 -10.94 -11.39 -11.61
N PHE A 113 -11.74 -10.55 -10.95
CA PHE A 113 -12.16 -10.77 -9.57
C PHE A 113 -13.02 -12.04 -9.42
N GLU A 114 -13.92 -12.31 -10.36
CA GLU A 114 -14.71 -13.54 -10.40
C GLU A 114 -13.80 -14.77 -10.54
N GLN A 115 -12.82 -14.71 -11.43
CA GLN A 115 -11.85 -15.79 -11.61
C GLN A 115 -11.03 -16.05 -10.34
N GLU A 116 -10.54 -15.01 -9.68
CA GLU A 116 -9.77 -15.15 -8.44
C GLU A 116 -10.62 -15.64 -7.26
N ALA A 117 -11.84 -15.14 -7.11
CA ALA A 117 -12.77 -15.61 -6.06
C ALA A 117 -13.10 -17.10 -6.23
N ASN A 118 -13.29 -17.55 -7.46
CA ASN A 118 -13.53 -18.97 -7.78
C ASN A 118 -12.31 -19.83 -7.50
N ARG A 119 -11.09 -19.37 -7.81
CA ARG A 119 -9.84 -20.08 -7.46
C ARG A 119 -9.67 -20.25 -5.96
N GLY A 120 -10.01 -19.21 -5.20
CA GLY A 120 -9.95 -19.21 -3.73
C GLY A 120 -11.05 -20.00 -3.05
N GLN A 121 -11.95 -20.66 -3.80
CA GLN A 121 -13.14 -21.37 -3.30
C GLN A 121 -14.03 -20.50 -2.38
N ARG A 122 -14.00 -19.20 -2.59
CA ARG A 122 -14.83 -18.20 -1.89
C ARG A 122 -15.59 -17.35 -2.92
N PRO A 123 -16.61 -17.91 -3.56
CA PRO A 123 -17.37 -17.17 -4.56
C PRO A 123 -18.04 -15.96 -3.90
N ASN A 124 -17.80 -14.79 -4.46
CA ASN A 124 -18.44 -13.55 -4.07
C ASN A 124 -19.57 -13.23 -5.04
N SER A 125 -20.62 -12.55 -4.55
CA SER A 125 -21.68 -12.07 -5.44
C SER A 125 -21.13 -11.00 -6.40
N ALA A 126 -21.74 -10.86 -7.58
CA ALA A 126 -21.38 -9.82 -8.54
C ALA A 126 -21.49 -8.40 -7.92
N VAL A 127 -22.42 -8.21 -7.00
CA VAL A 127 -22.57 -6.96 -6.24
C VAL A 127 -21.34 -6.70 -5.36
N THR A 128 -20.90 -7.71 -4.62
CA THR A 128 -19.70 -7.63 -3.75
C THR A 128 -18.44 -7.33 -4.57
N LEU A 129 -18.26 -8.03 -5.71
CA LEU A 129 -17.10 -7.79 -6.58
C LEU A 129 -17.08 -6.37 -7.15
N ARG A 130 -18.26 -5.86 -7.51
CA ARG A 130 -18.40 -4.47 -7.94
C ARG A 130 -18.07 -3.48 -6.83
N GLN A 131 -18.51 -3.73 -5.60
CA GLN A 131 -18.15 -2.91 -4.44
C GLN A 131 -16.65 -2.90 -4.19
N HIS A 132 -15.98 -4.06 -4.26
CA HIS A 132 -14.50 -4.12 -4.16
C HIS A 132 -13.81 -3.25 -5.22
N TRP A 133 -14.29 -3.28 -6.45
CA TRP A 133 -13.78 -2.42 -7.52
C TRP A 133 -14.02 -0.93 -7.23
N GLU A 134 -15.23 -0.55 -6.84
CA GLU A 134 -15.59 0.83 -6.57
C GLU A 134 -14.79 1.42 -5.41
N VAL A 135 -14.64 0.68 -4.31
CA VAL A 135 -13.81 1.07 -3.16
C VAL A 135 -12.35 1.25 -3.59
N PHE A 136 -11.80 0.29 -4.34
CA PHE A 136 -10.43 0.39 -4.84
C PHE A 136 -10.24 1.63 -5.72
N LEU A 137 -11.09 1.83 -6.72
CA LEU A 137 -10.99 2.97 -7.62
C LEU A 137 -11.13 4.30 -6.87
N HIS A 138 -12.08 4.38 -5.93
CA HIS A 138 -12.30 5.59 -5.12
C HIS A 138 -11.08 5.93 -4.24
N SER A 139 -10.37 4.91 -3.78
CA SER A 139 -9.17 5.10 -2.95
C SER A 139 -8.00 5.77 -3.68
N TYR A 140 -7.93 5.66 -5.01
CA TYR A 140 -6.78 6.19 -5.78
C TYR A 140 -7.15 7.27 -6.79
N ARG A 141 -8.43 7.37 -7.17
CA ARG A 141 -8.84 8.34 -8.18
C ARG A 141 -8.83 9.74 -7.56
N PRO A 142 -8.22 10.73 -8.22
CA PRO A 142 -8.38 12.11 -7.81
C PRO A 142 -9.85 12.51 -7.79
N PRO A 143 -10.28 13.36 -6.86
CA PRO A 143 -11.67 13.84 -6.80
C PRO A 143 -12.05 14.53 -8.11
N LEU A 144 -13.26 14.29 -8.59
CA LEU A 144 -13.78 14.81 -9.87
C LEU A 144 -14.13 16.31 -9.80
N THR A 145 -14.25 16.86 -8.61
CA THR A 145 -14.64 18.25 -8.39
C THR A 145 -13.70 18.93 -7.40
N ASN A 146 -13.39 20.22 -7.65
CA ASN A 146 -12.61 21.07 -6.73
C ASN A 146 -13.43 21.58 -5.53
N LYS A 147 -14.53 20.95 -5.18
CA LYS A 147 -15.32 21.33 -4.01
C LYS A 147 -14.67 20.71 -2.77
N GLY A 148 -14.30 21.55 -1.82
CA GLY A 148 -13.39 21.25 -0.70
C GLY A 148 -13.68 20.04 0.19
N GLU A 149 -14.89 19.49 0.17
CA GLU A 149 -15.23 18.28 0.94
C GLU A 149 -14.79 16.98 0.22
N ASP A 150 -14.79 16.95 -1.12
CA ASP A 150 -14.39 15.79 -1.91
C ASP A 150 -12.85 15.52 -1.88
N HIS A 151 -12.05 16.49 -1.42
CA HIS A 151 -10.58 16.33 -1.32
C HIS A 151 -10.13 15.48 -0.13
N LEU A 152 -11.00 15.29 0.87
CA LEU A 152 -10.67 14.53 2.08
C LEU A 152 -11.01 13.04 1.98
N ASP A 153 -11.61 12.59 0.87
CA ASP A 153 -12.26 11.30 0.78
C ASP A 153 -11.31 10.11 0.65
N SER A 154 -10.02 10.29 0.35
CA SER A 154 -9.10 9.16 0.28
C SER A 154 -7.65 9.51 0.56
N ALA A 155 -7.09 8.84 1.56
CA ALA A 155 -5.69 8.93 1.97
C ALA A 155 -4.66 8.63 0.85
N MET A 156 -5.07 7.92 -0.21
CA MET A 156 -4.18 7.48 -1.29
C MET A 156 -4.42 8.20 -2.62
N SER A 157 -5.42 9.07 -2.72
CA SER A 157 -5.71 9.80 -3.97
C SER A 157 -4.57 10.76 -4.36
N VAL A 158 -3.85 11.29 -3.37
CA VAL A 158 -2.68 12.15 -3.56
C VAL A 158 -1.54 11.46 -4.31
N LEU A 159 -1.46 10.12 -4.24
CA LEU A 159 -0.43 9.32 -4.90
C LEU A 159 -0.56 9.30 -6.43
N ARG A 160 -1.72 9.64 -6.96
CA ARG A 160 -2.04 9.66 -8.40
C ARG A 160 -1.62 8.39 -9.14
N LEU A 161 -1.71 7.24 -8.46
CA LEU A 161 -1.30 5.94 -9.02
C LEU A 161 -2.21 5.47 -10.16
N ILE A 162 -3.45 5.96 -10.19
CA ILE A 162 -4.44 5.57 -11.19
C ILE A 162 -4.97 6.82 -11.89
N GLN A 163 -4.95 6.77 -13.21
CA GLN A 163 -5.37 7.88 -14.06
C GLN A 163 -6.44 7.42 -15.06
N PRO A 164 -7.41 8.28 -15.44
CA PRO A 164 -8.28 8.02 -16.57
C PRO A 164 -7.47 7.84 -17.85
N PHE A 165 -7.82 6.82 -18.64
CA PHE A 165 -7.11 6.45 -19.87
C PHE A 165 -8.05 6.34 -21.08
N GLY A 166 -9.11 7.12 -21.11
CA GLY A 166 -10.12 7.14 -22.17
C GLY A 166 -11.27 6.19 -21.92
N GLU A 167 -11.92 5.73 -22.98
CA GLU A 167 -13.08 4.86 -22.94
C GLU A 167 -12.94 3.69 -23.91
N ARG A 168 -13.69 2.62 -23.67
CA ARG A 168 -13.76 1.45 -24.55
C ARG A 168 -15.17 0.84 -24.53
N PRO A 169 -15.61 0.15 -25.59
CA PRO A 169 -16.81 -0.68 -25.49
C PRO A 169 -16.51 -1.94 -24.66
N ASN A 170 -17.43 -2.30 -23.77
CA ASN A 170 -17.40 -3.59 -23.08
C ASN A 170 -17.96 -4.72 -23.97
N ALA A 171 -18.04 -5.94 -23.45
CA ALA A 171 -18.50 -7.12 -24.19
C ALA A 171 -19.90 -7.01 -24.79
N VAL A 172 -20.77 -6.15 -24.23
CA VAL A 172 -22.13 -5.89 -24.73
C VAL A 172 -22.22 -4.60 -25.56
N GLY A 173 -21.09 -4.01 -25.95
CA GLY A 173 -21.02 -2.81 -26.77
C GLY A 173 -21.29 -1.49 -26.04
N LYS A 174 -21.46 -1.50 -24.72
CA LYS A 174 -21.65 -0.28 -23.93
C LYS A 174 -20.29 0.34 -23.62
N TRP A 175 -20.13 1.64 -23.84
CA TRP A 175 -18.93 2.38 -23.49
C TRP A 175 -18.71 2.43 -21.98
N GLU A 176 -17.48 2.18 -21.55
CA GLU A 176 -17.04 2.25 -20.17
C GLU A 176 -15.70 2.95 -20.07
N SER A 177 -15.44 3.62 -18.94
CA SER A 177 -14.18 4.30 -18.67
C SER A 177 -13.05 3.30 -18.52
N ARG A 178 -11.90 3.62 -19.09
CA ARG A 178 -10.62 2.93 -18.88
C ARG A 178 -9.76 3.72 -17.91
N TYR A 179 -8.94 3.01 -17.19
CA TYR A 179 -7.97 3.54 -16.26
C TYR A 179 -6.61 2.90 -16.54
N SER A 180 -5.55 3.59 -16.15
CA SER A 180 -4.19 3.09 -16.25
C SER A 180 -3.46 3.35 -14.96
N PHE A 181 -2.57 2.42 -14.56
CA PHE A 181 -1.54 2.76 -13.59
C PHE A 181 -0.61 3.81 -14.23
N ASP A 182 -0.26 4.83 -13.44
CA ASP A 182 0.66 5.86 -13.91
C ASP A 182 2.05 5.25 -14.16
N PRO A 183 2.62 5.35 -15.37
CA PRO A 183 3.94 4.84 -15.69
C PRO A 183 5.07 5.79 -15.28
N SER A 184 4.77 6.96 -14.75
CA SER A 184 5.77 7.98 -14.41
C SER A 184 6.69 7.52 -13.27
N PRO A 185 7.96 7.96 -13.25
CA PRO A 185 8.87 7.67 -12.15
C PRO A 185 8.32 8.14 -10.80
N ARG A 186 8.50 7.36 -9.75
CA ARG A 186 8.01 7.63 -8.39
C ARG A 186 8.88 8.65 -7.66
N ARG A 187 8.97 9.87 -8.17
CA ARG A 187 9.82 10.94 -7.62
C ARG A 187 9.46 11.33 -6.20
N ALA A 188 8.19 11.22 -5.83
CA ALA A 188 7.71 11.47 -4.48
C ALA A 188 8.14 10.41 -3.44
N ILE A 189 8.73 9.29 -3.89
CA ILE A 189 9.30 8.27 -3.00
C ILE A 189 10.79 8.54 -2.86
N PRO A 190 11.29 9.08 -1.71
CA PRO A 190 12.73 9.22 -1.49
C PRO A 190 13.41 7.85 -1.39
N ASN A 191 14.72 7.79 -1.66
CA ASN A 191 15.46 6.53 -1.62
C ASN A 191 15.45 5.87 -0.24
N GLN A 192 15.31 6.64 0.83
CA GLN A 192 15.16 6.12 2.19
C GLN A 192 13.85 5.36 2.37
N LEU A 193 12.74 5.91 1.87
CA LEU A 193 11.45 5.21 1.90
C LEU A 193 11.47 3.95 1.03
N PHE A 194 12.11 4.01 -0.13
CA PHE A 194 12.30 2.84 -0.97
C PHE A 194 13.14 1.76 -0.28
N ALA A 195 14.18 2.14 0.46
CA ALA A 195 14.98 1.22 1.28
C ALA A 195 14.15 0.56 2.40
N PHE A 196 13.27 1.33 3.07
CA PHE A 196 12.31 0.77 4.03
C PHE A 196 11.41 -0.29 3.38
N PHE A 197 10.83 -0.03 2.23
CA PHE A 197 9.99 -1.02 1.51
C PHE A 197 10.77 -2.28 1.12
N ILE A 198 12.05 -2.15 0.75
CA ILE A 198 12.91 -3.31 0.49
C ILE A 198 13.12 -4.12 1.78
N HIS A 199 13.40 -3.49 2.92
CA HIS A 199 13.60 -4.18 4.19
C HIS A 199 12.35 -4.92 4.62
N ASP A 200 11.19 -4.27 4.58
CA ASP A 200 9.90 -4.84 4.97
C ASP A 200 9.54 -6.05 4.10
N TRP A 201 9.61 -5.89 2.77
CA TRP A 201 9.39 -6.98 1.82
C TRP A 201 10.34 -8.15 2.05
N TRP A 202 11.64 -7.85 2.24
CA TRP A 202 12.66 -8.88 2.43
C TRP A 202 12.45 -9.65 3.73
N ASN A 203 12.13 -8.95 4.81
CA ASN A 203 11.88 -9.56 6.11
C ASN A 203 10.64 -10.46 6.10
N THR A 204 9.64 -10.11 5.29
CA THR A 204 8.40 -10.88 5.15
C THR A 204 8.60 -12.12 4.29
N HIS A 205 9.26 -11.98 3.13
CA HIS A 205 9.32 -13.05 2.13
C HIS A 205 10.59 -13.91 2.21
N TYR A 206 11.69 -13.34 2.68
CA TYR A 206 13.01 -14.00 2.72
C TYR A 206 13.75 -13.68 4.03
N PRO A 207 13.15 -13.99 5.20
CA PRO A 207 13.64 -13.53 6.52
C PRO A 207 15.06 -13.99 6.84
N ASP A 208 15.45 -15.17 6.37
CA ASP A 208 16.74 -15.80 6.67
C ASP A 208 17.79 -15.60 5.56
N GLU A 209 17.36 -15.07 4.41
CA GLU A 209 18.25 -14.88 3.27
C GLU A 209 19.05 -13.59 3.37
N ARG A 210 20.34 -13.67 3.10
CA ARG A 210 21.22 -12.49 3.01
C ARG A 210 21.30 -11.89 1.60
N THR A 211 20.91 -12.66 0.60
CA THR A 211 20.95 -12.24 -0.81
C THR A 211 19.62 -12.57 -1.48
N THR A 212 19.19 -11.73 -2.41
CA THR A 212 18.02 -11.98 -3.24
C THR A 212 18.31 -11.57 -4.69
N PRO A 213 17.85 -12.33 -5.69
CA PRO A 213 17.97 -11.90 -7.08
C PRO A 213 17.24 -10.58 -7.32
N LEU A 214 17.83 -9.64 -8.07
CA LEU A 214 17.18 -8.36 -8.38
C LEU A 214 15.83 -8.52 -9.10
N ARG A 215 15.65 -9.59 -9.87
CA ARG A 215 14.36 -9.90 -10.51
C ARG A 215 13.23 -10.09 -9.50
N GLU A 216 13.52 -10.62 -8.30
CA GLU A 216 12.50 -10.79 -7.25
C GLU A 216 12.05 -9.45 -6.69
N LEU A 217 12.98 -8.48 -6.58
CA LEU A 217 12.65 -7.11 -6.17
C LEU A 217 11.79 -6.40 -7.23
N ILE A 218 12.00 -6.71 -8.52
CA ILE A 218 11.29 -6.10 -9.65
C ILE A 218 9.89 -6.71 -9.80
N SER A 219 9.77 -8.04 -9.79
CA SER A 219 8.56 -8.74 -10.21
C SER A 219 8.13 -9.88 -9.30
N GLY A 220 8.80 -10.11 -8.18
CA GLY A 220 8.40 -11.08 -7.16
C GLY A 220 7.07 -10.75 -6.52
N GLN A 221 6.51 -11.70 -5.76
CA GLN A 221 5.27 -11.48 -5.04
C GLN A 221 5.43 -10.35 -4.02
N HIS A 222 4.46 -9.44 -3.95
CA HIS A 222 4.45 -8.25 -3.10
C HIS A 222 5.72 -7.37 -3.19
N SER A 223 6.50 -7.53 -4.27
CA SER A 223 7.75 -6.79 -4.43
C SER A 223 7.53 -5.29 -4.61
N PRO A 224 8.53 -4.47 -4.25
CA PRO A 224 8.47 -3.03 -4.49
C PRO A 224 8.13 -2.65 -5.93
N GLY A 225 8.65 -3.40 -6.91
CA GLY A 225 8.33 -3.15 -8.31
C GLY A 225 6.86 -3.34 -8.66
N ARG A 226 6.24 -4.40 -8.14
CA ARG A 226 4.80 -4.66 -8.35
C ARG A 226 3.92 -3.67 -7.63
N ILE A 227 4.16 -3.49 -6.34
CA ILE A 227 3.30 -2.67 -5.48
C ILE A 227 3.38 -1.20 -5.89
N LEU A 228 4.58 -0.66 -6.05
CA LEU A 228 4.78 0.74 -6.41
C LEU A 228 4.58 1.01 -7.91
N LYS A 229 4.31 -0.03 -8.72
CA LYS A 229 4.21 0.08 -10.20
C LYS A 229 5.41 0.81 -10.79
N MET A 230 6.60 0.48 -10.30
CA MET A 230 7.86 1.08 -10.77
C MET A 230 8.40 0.31 -11.97
N HIS A 231 8.94 1.06 -12.92
CA HIS A 231 9.63 0.45 -14.05
C HIS A 231 10.96 -0.18 -13.62
N GLU A 232 11.35 -1.28 -14.25
CA GLU A 232 12.60 -2.00 -13.95
C GLU A 232 13.83 -1.08 -13.94
N THR A 233 13.95 -0.19 -14.91
CA THR A 233 15.08 0.76 -15.00
C THR A 233 15.15 1.69 -13.78
N GLU A 234 14.02 2.15 -13.28
CA GLU A 234 13.97 2.98 -12.05
C GLU A 234 14.42 2.19 -10.83
N ILE A 235 13.94 0.96 -10.67
CA ILE A 235 14.33 0.09 -9.56
C ILE A 235 15.84 -0.16 -9.58
N LEU A 236 16.39 -0.54 -10.74
CA LEU A 236 17.83 -0.78 -10.89
C LEU A 236 18.66 0.46 -10.59
N GLN A 237 18.23 1.63 -11.05
CA GLN A 237 18.89 2.90 -10.77
C GLN A 237 18.90 3.18 -9.25
N ARG A 238 17.74 3.09 -8.59
CA ARG A 238 17.61 3.36 -7.14
C ARG A 238 18.41 2.39 -6.29
N VAL A 239 18.36 1.10 -6.62
CA VAL A 239 19.15 0.08 -5.90
C VAL A 239 20.64 0.30 -6.09
N THR A 240 21.09 0.67 -7.29
CA THR A 240 22.50 1.00 -7.56
C THR A 240 22.94 2.24 -6.76
N GLU A 241 22.09 3.25 -6.70
CA GLU A 241 22.37 4.46 -5.91
C GLU A 241 22.42 4.16 -4.40
N LEU A 242 21.47 3.37 -3.87
CA LEU A 242 21.46 2.93 -2.48
C LEU A 242 22.72 2.12 -2.13
N ALA A 243 23.09 1.14 -2.97
CA ALA A 243 24.28 0.33 -2.75
C ALA A 243 25.58 1.15 -2.79
N SER A 244 25.63 2.16 -3.68
CA SER A 244 26.81 3.05 -3.78
C SER A 244 26.92 4.01 -2.60
N ARG A 245 25.81 4.64 -2.19
CA ARG A 245 25.82 5.66 -1.12
C ARG A 245 25.77 5.06 0.28
N GLN A 246 25.15 3.90 0.43
CA GLN A 246 24.88 3.26 1.72
C GLN A 246 25.25 1.76 1.69
N PRO A 247 26.52 1.39 1.43
CA PRO A 247 26.94 -0.01 1.28
C PRO A 247 26.80 -0.84 2.57
N LYS A 248 26.54 -0.19 3.70
CA LYS A 248 26.20 -0.87 4.97
C LYS A 248 24.73 -1.35 5.00
N ILE A 249 23.87 -0.80 4.15
CA ILE A 249 22.46 -1.20 4.06
C ILE A 249 22.29 -2.24 2.97
N PHE A 250 22.73 -1.93 1.76
CA PHE A 250 22.65 -2.83 0.61
C PHE A 250 23.94 -2.83 -0.21
N GLN A 251 24.22 -3.99 -0.82
CA GLN A 251 25.32 -4.18 -1.76
C GLN A 251 24.80 -4.93 -2.98
N ILE A 252 25.34 -4.63 -4.16
CA ILE A 252 25.06 -5.39 -5.37
C ILE A 252 26.20 -6.38 -5.59
N ILE A 253 25.84 -7.66 -5.73
CA ILE A 253 26.75 -8.73 -6.11
C ILE A 253 26.45 -9.12 -7.55
N GLU A 254 27.47 -9.09 -8.39
CA GLU A 254 27.40 -9.53 -9.78
C GLU A 254 28.23 -10.82 -9.95
N SER A 255 27.59 -11.84 -10.46
CA SER A 255 28.24 -13.05 -10.94
C SER A 255 27.85 -13.29 -12.40
N MET A 256 28.58 -14.15 -13.12
CA MET A 256 28.50 -14.30 -14.60
C MET A 256 27.10 -14.18 -15.23
N ASN A 257 26.03 -14.60 -14.51
CA ASN A 257 24.66 -14.57 -15.06
C ASN A 257 23.60 -14.11 -14.03
N LEU A 258 24.01 -13.60 -12.86
CA LEU A 258 23.07 -13.28 -11.81
C LEU A 258 23.47 -11.99 -11.10
N ARG A 259 22.55 -11.01 -11.09
CA ARG A 259 22.65 -9.80 -10.27
C ARG A 259 21.80 -10.00 -9.02
N GLN A 260 22.42 -9.87 -7.87
CA GLN A 260 21.78 -10.04 -6.56
C GLN A 260 21.93 -8.78 -5.72
N LEU A 261 20.92 -8.49 -4.93
CA LEU A 261 21.02 -7.56 -3.83
C LEU A 261 21.43 -8.33 -2.57
N GLN A 262 22.38 -7.81 -1.83
CA GLN A 262 22.81 -8.31 -0.53
C GLN A 262 22.48 -7.32 0.55
N ARG A 263 21.95 -7.79 1.67
CA ARG A 263 21.86 -7.05 2.94
C ARG A 263 22.91 -7.56 3.91
N PRO A 264 23.90 -6.73 4.32
CA PRO A 264 24.92 -7.13 5.30
C PRO A 264 24.33 -7.51 6.65
N GLU A 265 23.27 -6.79 7.06
CA GLU A 265 22.55 -7.02 8.31
C GLU A 265 21.04 -7.06 8.06
N LYS A 266 20.33 -7.87 8.84
CA LYS A 266 18.88 -7.84 8.92
C LYS A 266 18.45 -6.64 9.77
N LYS A 267 17.61 -5.76 9.20
CA LYS A 267 17.05 -4.56 9.85
C LYS A 267 15.56 -4.50 9.63
N ASP A 268 14.85 -3.84 10.52
CA ASP A 268 13.42 -3.54 10.36
C ASP A 268 13.14 -2.40 9.36
N GLY A 269 14.15 -1.58 9.06
CA GLY A 269 14.02 -0.44 8.14
C GLY A 269 13.46 0.82 8.79
N PHE A 270 13.20 0.85 10.08
CA PHE A 270 12.61 2.03 10.74
C PHE A 270 13.56 3.25 10.77
N SER A 271 14.88 3.02 10.74
CA SER A 271 15.84 4.12 10.57
C SER A 271 15.73 4.78 9.20
N GLU A 272 15.50 4.01 8.17
CA GLU A 272 15.29 4.47 6.80
C GLU A 272 13.92 5.16 6.66
N LEU A 273 12.89 4.61 7.29
CA LEU A 273 11.58 5.23 7.36
C LEU A 273 11.67 6.62 8.02
N LYS A 274 12.29 6.73 9.20
CA LYS A 274 12.49 8.00 9.88
C LYS A 274 13.25 9.00 9.03
N ALA A 275 14.30 8.57 8.35
CA ALA A 275 15.08 9.42 7.45
C ALA A 275 14.26 9.90 6.24
N ALA A 276 13.27 9.12 5.79
CA ALA A 276 12.39 9.51 4.70
C ALA A 276 11.54 10.73 5.04
N TYR A 277 10.98 10.82 6.24
CA TYR A 277 10.20 11.99 6.70
C TYR A 277 11.04 13.25 6.88
N LEU A 278 12.37 13.11 7.02
CA LEU A 278 13.28 14.26 7.09
C LEU A 278 13.75 14.73 5.71
N THR A 279 13.41 14.01 4.66
CA THR A 279 13.78 14.33 3.27
C THR A 279 12.64 15.09 2.62
N PRO A 280 12.84 16.31 2.08
CA PRO A 280 11.77 17.04 1.42
C PRO A 280 11.16 16.21 0.30
N SER A 281 9.87 15.94 0.39
CA SER A 281 9.10 15.30 -0.69
C SER A 281 8.82 16.36 -1.75
N PHE A 282 9.33 16.17 -2.96
CA PHE A 282 8.95 16.98 -4.11
C PHE A 282 7.59 16.49 -4.62
N VAL A 283 6.55 17.22 -4.30
CA VAL A 283 5.19 17.01 -4.83
C VAL A 283 5.09 17.60 -6.24
#